data_3736f6c8ef9780929f4d0d44a62db23f
#
_entry.id   3736f6c8ef9780929f4d0d44a62db23f
#
_cell.length_a   1.000
_cell.length_b   1.000
_cell.length_c   1.000
_cell.angle_alpha   90.00
_cell.angle_beta   90.00
_cell.angle_gamma   90.00
#
_symmetry.space_group_name_H-M   'P 1'
#
loop_
_entity.id
_entity.type
_entity.pdbx_description
1 polymer ?
#
loop_
_entity_poly.entity_id
_entity_poly.type
_entity_poly.pdbx_seq_one_letter_code
_entity_poly.pdbx_strand_id
1 'polypeptide(L)'
;MMISGANNLYNKKDVVDELNVFPVPDGDTGTNMSMTVTAMVSGLSDLSVTACADKISFATLRGARGNSGVILSQFFRGISKGLKGKETCTAKEFADALKMGSDAAYKAVMNPTEGTILTVSKEVAIGAQMKAETSKDIIEVLECAVDRGNITLKRTPEMLPAL
;
A
#
# COMPACT_ATOMS: atom_id res chain seq x y z
N MET A 1 1.17 12.84 5.17
CA MET A 1 1.00 11.36 5.23
C MET A 1 1.93 10.64 4.25
N MET A 2 1.82 10.77 2.93
CA MET A 2 2.60 9.98 1.95
C MET A 2 4.11 10.15 2.08
N ILE A 3 4.60 11.38 2.21
CA ILE A 3 6.04 11.67 2.42
C ILE A 3 6.55 11.03 3.71
N SER A 4 5.78 11.13 4.80
CA SER A 4 6.12 10.52 6.09
C SER A 4 6.18 8.97 5.97
N GLY A 5 5.24 8.36 5.25
CA GLY A 5 5.25 6.92 4.96
C GLY A 5 6.48 6.48 4.17
N ALA A 6 6.85 7.23 3.13
CA ALA A 6 8.05 6.96 2.34
C ALA A 6 9.33 7.05 3.19
N ASN A 7 9.45 8.09 4.04
CA ASN A 7 10.57 8.24 4.95
C ASN A 7 10.65 7.10 5.98
N ASN A 8 9.50 6.68 6.52
CA ASN A 8 9.47 5.56 7.47
C ASN A 8 9.91 4.24 6.82
N LEU A 9 9.46 3.98 5.60
CA LEU A 9 9.91 2.80 4.86
C LEU A 9 11.41 2.86 4.54
N TYR A 10 11.91 4.02 4.12
CA TYR A 10 13.34 4.24 3.90
C TYR A 10 14.17 3.94 5.15
N ASN A 11 13.74 4.44 6.31
CA ASN A 11 14.44 4.23 7.58
C ASN A 11 14.39 2.77 8.07
N LYS A 12 13.44 1.98 7.59
CA LYS A 12 13.25 0.57 7.98
C LYS A 12 13.61 -0.42 6.87
N LYS A 13 14.16 0.05 5.74
CA LYS A 13 14.40 -0.81 4.57
C LYS A 13 15.30 -2.00 4.89
N ASP A 14 16.35 -1.80 5.68
CA ASP A 14 17.31 -2.86 6.02
C ASP A 14 16.65 -3.96 6.85
N VAL A 15 15.77 -3.60 7.79
CA VAL A 15 14.97 -4.58 8.57
C VAL A 15 14.02 -5.36 7.66
N VAL A 16 13.42 -4.71 6.67
CA VAL A 16 12.54 -5.39 5.71
C VAL A 16 13.34 -6.30 4.77
N ASP A 17 14.55 -5.90 4.39
CA ASP A 17 15.47 -6.72 3.58
C ASP A 17 15.86 -8.00 4.35
N GLU A 18 16.18 -7.90 5.64
CA GLU A 18 16.50 -9.06 6.50
C GLU A 18 15.34 -10.05 6.63
N LEU A 19 14.09 -9.57 6.55
CA LEU A 19 12.88 -10.41 6.63
C LEU A 19 12.47 -11.01 5.29
N ASN A 20 13.20 -10.73 4.22
CA ASN A 20 12.86 -11.20 2.87
C ASN A 20 13.22 -12.68 2.69
N VAL A 21 12.21 -13.54 2.72
CA VAL A 21 12.35 -15.00 2.53
C VAL A 21 11.53 -15.56 1.38
N PHE A 22 10.59 -14.80 0.84
CA PHE A 22 9.67 -15.25 -0.20
C PHE A 22 9.42 -14.14 -1.26
N PRO A 23 9.27 -14.48 -2.54
CA PRO A 23 9.42 -15.80 -3.18
C PRO A 23 10.88 -16.22 -3.35
N VAL A 24 11.82 -15.27 -3.32
CA VAL A 24 13.26 -15.48 -3.41
C VAL A 24 13.93 -14.72 -2.26
N PRO A 25 14.79 -15.36 -1.46
CA PRO A 25 15.44 -14.72 -0.31
C PRO A 25 16.68 -13.92 -0.77
N ASP A 26 16.50 -12.93 -1.61
CA ASP A 26 17.57 -12.08 -2.17
C ASP A 26 17.84 -10.81 -1.32
N GLY A 27 17.06 -10.61 -0.23
CA GLY A 27 17.30 -9.55 0.74
C GLY A 27 17.12 -8.13 0.19
N ASP A 28 16.24 -7.93 -0.79
CA ASP A 28 16.10 -6.65 -1.48
C ASP A 28 14.70 -6.00 -1.42
N THR A 29 13.76 -6.63 -0.72
CA THR A 29 12.36 -6.19 -0.65
C THR A 29 12.23 -4.76 -0.11
N GLY A 30 12.86 -4.46 1.01
CA GLY A 30 12.83 -3.14 1.64
C GLY A 30 13.49 -2.07 0.78
N THR A 31 14.64 -2.40 0.19
CA THR A 31 15.35 -1.54 -0.76
C THR A 31 14.48 -1.24 -1.98
N ASN A 32 13.90 -2.25 -2.62
CA ASN A 32 13.05 -2.11 -3.79
C ASN A 32 11.78 -1.29 -3.51
N MET A 33 11.10 -1.56 -2.41
CA MET A 33 9.91 -0.79 -1.99
C MET A 33 10.27 0.66 -1.66
N SER A 34 11.38 0.88 -0.93
CA SER A 34 11.87 2.20 -0.58
C SER A 34 12.19 3.04 -1.81
N MET A 35 12.93 2.48 -2.78
CA MET A 35 13.23 3.16 -4.05
C MET A 35 11.95 3.50 -4.82
N THR A 36 10.98 2.59 -4.82
CA THR A 36 9.70 2.78 -5.50
C THR A 36 8.93 3.97 -4.92
N VAL A 37 8.82 4.08 -3.57
CA VAL A 37 8.07 5.17 -2.94
C VAL A 37 8.86 6.48 -2.88
N THR A 38 10.17 6.45 -2.84
CA THR A 38 10.98 7.68 -2.87
C THR A 38 10.76 8.46 -4.16
N ALA A 39 10.46 7.79 -5.26
CA ALA A 39 10.14 8.43 -6.54
C ALA A 39 8.93 9.38 -6.47
N MET A 40 8.02 9.22 -5.48
CA MET A 40 6.82 10.05 -5.35
C MET A 40 6.97 11.26 -4.43
N VAL A 41 8.06 11.38 -3.67
CA VAL A 41 8.18 12.35 -2.56
C VAL A 41 8.19 13.80 -3.02
N SER A 42 8.61 14.09 -4.25
CA SER A 42 8.74 15.47 -4.74
C SER A 42 7.42 16.06 -5.25
N GLY A 43 7.12 17.31 -4.84
CA GLY A 43 6.07 18.14 -5.43
C GLY A 43 4.63 17.64 -5.17
N LEU A 44 4.35 17.11 -3.98
CA LEU A 44 3.01 16.69 -3.55
C LEU A 44 2.22 17.78 -2.81
N SER A 45 2.81 18.95 -2.56
CA SER A 45 2.14 20.08 -1.91
C SER A 45 1.13 20.75 -2.86
N ASP A 46 0.07 21.28 -2.28
CA ASP A 46 -0.96 22.11 -2.94
C ASP A 46 -1.71 21.44 -4.10
N LEU A 47 -1.74 20.10 -4.13
CA LEU A 47 -2.47 19.34 -5.12
C LEU A 47 -3.84 18.91 -4.61
N SER A 48 -4.85 18.88 -5.51
CA SER A 48 -6.10 18.17 -5.24
C SER A 48 -5.85 16.68 -4.97
N VAL A 49 -6.80 16.00 -4.35
CA VAL A 49 -6.70 14.56 -4.06
C VAL A 49 -6.44 13.76 -5.33
N THR A 50 -7.13 14.05 -6.43
CA THR A 50 -6.91 13.40 -7.72
C THR A 50 -5.49 13.65 -8.24
N ALA A 51 -5.06 14.90 -8.30
CA ALA A 51 -3.75 15.26 -8.84
C ALA A 51 -2.61 14.64 -8.00
N CYS A 52 -2.77 14.63 -6.68
CA CYS A 52 -1.83 13.97 -5.77
C CYS A 52 -1.77 12.46 -6.03
N ALA A 53 -2.92 11.79 -6.10
CA ALA A 53 -3.01 10.34 -6.31
C ALA A 53 -2.46 9.93 -7.69
N ASP A 54 -2.76 10.69 -8.75
CA ASP A 54 -2.25 10.45 -10.10
C ASP A 54 -0.72 10.62 -10.14
N LYS A 55 -0.18 11.64 -9.50
CA LYS A 55 1.25 11.86 -9.42
C LYS A 55 1.96 10.74 -8.66
N ILE A 56 1.41 10.30 -7.54
CA ILE A 56 1.93 9.15 -6.77
C ILE A 56 1.93 7.89 -7.64
N SER A 57 0.79 7.59 -8.28
CA SER A 57 0.65 6.43 -9.16
C SER A 57 1.67 6.43 -10.30
N PHE A 58 1.83 7.56 -10.98
CA PHE A 58 2.78 7.69 -12.08
C PHE A 58 4.23 7.55 -11.62
N ALA A 59 4.60 8.23 -10.52
CA ALA A 59 5.95 8.21 -9.99
C ALA A 59 6.36 6.82 -9.50
N THR A 60 5.48 6.15 -8.73
CA THR A 60 5.73 4.80 -8.23
C THR A 60 5.80 3.76 -9.34
N LEU A 61 4.98 3.89 -10.39
CA LEU A 61 5.05 3.01 -11.56
C LEU A 61 6.39 3.15 -12.30
N ARG A 62 6.87 4.38 -12.50
CA ARG A 62 8.19 4.63 -13.13
C ARG A 62 9.35 4.22 -12.25
N GLY A 63 9.19 4.37 -10.94
CA GLY A 63 10.20 4.02 -9.94
C GLY A 63 10.16 2.57 -9.49
N ALA A 64 9.21 1.76 -9.96
CA ALA A 64 9.02 0.39 -9.50
C ALA A 64 10.29 -0.46 -9.66
N ARG A 65 10.67 -1.16 -8.59
CA ARG A 65 11.82 -2.09 -8.55
C ARG A 65 11.38 -3.40 -7.92
N GLY A 66 11.85 -4.50 -8.51
CA GLY A 66 11.52 -5.85 -8.04
C GLY A 66 10.03 -6.15 -8.04
N ASN A 67 9.67 -7.36 -7.62
CA ASN A 67 8.26 -7.78 -7.52
C ASN A 67 7.49 -6.94 -6.49
N SER A 68 8.09 -6.66 -5.35
CA SER A 68 7.50 -5.87 -4.27
C SER A 68 7.19 -4.44 -4.69
N GLY A 69 8.10 -3.78 -5.41
CA GLY A 69 7.88 -2.44 -5.94
C GLY A 69 6.81 -2.41 -7.03
N VAL A 70 6.74 -3.42 -7.89
CA VAL A 70 5.67 -3.54 -8.90
C VAL A 70 4.31 -3.70 -8.22
N ILE A 71 4.17 -4.59 -7.24
CA ILE A 71 2.93 -4.79 -6.48
C ILE A 71 2.51 -3.48 -5.80
N LEU A 72 3.44 -2.80 -5.13
CA LEU A 72 3.19 -1.54 -4.45
C LEU A 72 2.76 -0.44 -5.43
N SER A 73 3.37 -0.37 -6.62
CA SER A 73 2.99 0.59 -7.66
C SER A 73 1.57 0.36 -8.18
N GLN A 74 1.15 -0.90 -8.32
CA GLN A 74 -0.21 -1.25 -8.74
C GLN A 74 -1.23 -0.95 -7.65
N PHE A 75 -0.85 -1.11 -6.37
CA PHE A 75 -1.69 -0.68 -5.24
C PHE A 75 -1.97 0.83 -5.33
N PHE A 76 -0.96 1.67 -5.50
CA PHE A 76 -1.15 3.11 -5.68
C PHE A 76 -1.93 3.46 -6.94
N ARG A 77 -1.75 2.71 -8.03
CA ARG A 77 -2.54 2.88 -9.25
C ARG A 77 -4.02 2.61 -9.03
N GLY A 78 -4.36 1.59 -8.25
CA GLY A 78 -5.74 1.31 -7.88
C GLY A 78 -6.37 2.42 -7.03
N ILE A 79 -5.62 2.94 -6.05
CA ILE A 79 -6.04 4.09 -5.23
C ILE A 79 -6.30 5.32 -6.12
N SER A 80 -5.38 5.66 -7.04
CA SER A 80 -5.56 6.78 -7.98
C SER A 80 -6.85 6.66 -8.78
N LYS A 81 -7.15 5.46 -9.28
CA LYS A 81 -8.42 5.21 -10.00
C LYS A 81 -9.66 5.45 -9.12
N GLY A 82 -9.60 5.03 -7.85
CA GLY A 82 -10.70 5.22 -6.90
C GLY A 82 -10.93 6.68 -6.51
N LEU A 83 -9.88 7.50 -6.56
CA LEU A 83 -9.92 8.92 -6.22
C LEU A 83 -10.05 9.86 -7.44
N LYS A 84 -10.25 9.28 -8.64
CA LYS A 84 -10.33 10.06 -9.88
C LYS A 84 -11.50 11.07 -9.85
N GLY A 85 -11.24 12.31 -10.26
CA GLY A 85 -12.23 13.37 -10.36
C GLY A 85 -12.59 14.03 -9.02
N LYS A 86 -11.84 13.76 -7.95
CA LYS A 86 -12.10 14.28 -6.61
C LYS A 86 -11.09 15.36 -6.22
N GLU A 87 -11.59 16.51 -5.78
CA GLU A 87 -10.73 17.54 -5.18
C GLU A 87 -10.40 17.21 -3.72
N THR A 88 -11.39 16.71 -2.99
CA THR A 88 -11.29 16.16 -1.63
C THR A 88 -11.91 14.78 -1.61
N CYS A 89 -11.68 14.01 -0.56
CA CYS A 89 -12.35 12.72 -0.39
C CYS A 89 -12.87 12.55 1.03
N THR A 90 -13.99 11.85 1.14
CA THR A 90 -14.53 11.39 2.42
C THR A 90 -13.77 10.14 2.90
N ALA A 91 -13.94 9.80 4.18
CA ALA A 91 -13.38 8.58 4.76
C ALA A 91 -13.85 7.31 3.99
N LYS A 92 -15.14 7.26 3.59
CA LYS A 92 -15.68 6.16 2.80
C LYS A 92 -15.04 6.06 1.42
N GLU A 93 -14.93 7.17 0.70
CA GLU A 93 -14.30 7.19 -0.61
C GLU A 93 -12.83 6.78 -0.55
N PHE A 94 -12.13 7.16 0.51
CA PHE A 94 -10.76 6.74 0.74
C PHE A 94 -10.66 5.23 1.02
N ALA A 95 -11.55 4.69 1.85
CA ALA A 95 -11.63 3.25 2.13
C ALA A 95 -11.92 2.43 0.85
N ASP A 96 -12.85 2.90 0.01
CA ASP A 96 -13.15 2.27 -1.28
C ASP A 96 -11.95 2.35 -2.25
N ALA A 97 -11.21 3.45 -2.23
CA ALA A 97 -9.97 3.59 -3.00
C ALA A 97 -8.88 2.62 -2.53
N LEU A 98 -8.73 2.39 -1.22
CA LEU A 98 -7.83 1.36 -0.67
C LEU A 98 -8.21 -0.04 -1.18
N LYS A 99 -9.51 -0.35 -1.24
CA LYS A 99 -10.01 -1.62 -1.80
C LYS A 99 -9.65 -1.76 -3.27
N MET A 100 -9.83 -0.70 -4.07
CA MET A 100 -9.42 -0.70 -5.48
C MET A 100 -7.90 -0.87 -5.62
N GLY A 101 -7.12 -0.33 -4.69
CA GLY A 101 -5.68 -0.52 -4.60
C GLY A 101 -5.31 -1.99 -4.42
N SER A 102 -5.91 -2.63 -3.41
CA SER A 102 -5.70 -4.06 -3.14
C SER A 102 -6.09 -4.93 -4.34
N ASP A 103 -7.25 -4.68 -4.95
CA ASP A 103 -7.70 -5.44 -6.12
C ASP A 103 -6.75 -5.28 -7.33
N ALA A 104 -6.20 -4.08 -7.52
CA ALA A 104 -5.21 -3.84 -8.57
C ALA A 104 -3.90 -4.58 -8.32
N ALA A 105 -3.44 -4.62 -7.07
CA ALA A 105 -2.25 -5.37 -6.66
C ALA A 105 -2.42 -6.89 -6.88
N TYR A 106 -3.55 -7.46 -6.48
CA TYR A 106 -3.86 -8.89 -6.74
C TYR A 106 -3.88 -9.21 -8.23
N LYS A 107 -4.49 -8.37 -9.06
CA LYS A 107 -4.56 -8.56 -10.52
C LYS A 107 -3.22 -8.45 -11.23
N ALA A 108 -2.23 -7.83 -10.61
CA ALA A 108 -0.90 -7.67 -11.19
C ALA A 108 -0.01 -8.92 -11.00
N VAL A 109 -0.42 -9.85 -10.15
CA VAL A 109 0.33 -11.07 -9.85
C VAL A 109 -0.36 -12.27 -10.52
N MET A 110 0.39 -13.03 -11.32
CA MET A 110 -0.17 -14.19 -12.04
C MET A 110 -0.68 -15.27 -11.08
N ASN A 111 0.08 -15.55 -10.02
CA ASN A 111 -0.28 -16.53 -8.99
C ASN A 111 -0.23 -15.87 -7.61
N PRO A 112 -1.31 -15.18 -7.20
CA PRO A 112 -1.38 -14.53 -5.90
C PRO A 112 -1.24 -15.57 -4.77
N THR A 113 -0.35 -15.31 -3.83
CA THR A 113 -0.11 -16.18 -2.68
C THR A 113 -0.55 -15.47 -1.41
N GLU A 114 -1.37 -16.15 -0.59
CA GLU A 114 -1.79 -15.64 0.71
C GLU A 114 -0.61 -15.68 1.71
N GLY A 115 -0.69 -14.88 2.78
CA GLY A 115 0.41 -14.69 3.72
C GLY A 115 1.47 -13.70 3.23
N THR A 116 1.17 -12.92 2.20
CA THR A 116 2.07 -11.92 1.60
C THR A 116 1.54 -10.49 1.77
N ILE A 117 2.26 -9.51 1.21
CA ILE A 117 1.80 -8.12 1.12
C ILE A 117 0.38 -8.00 0.52
N LEU A 118 0.00 -8.92 -0.37
CA LEU A 118 -1.33 -8.95 -0.95
C LEU A 118 -2.41 -9.18 0.11
N THR A 119 -2.23 -10.18 0.97
CA THR A 119 -3.14 -10.49 2.07
C THR A 119 -3.25 -9.31 3.03
N VAL A 120 -2.12 -8.73 3.44
CA VAL A 120 -2.10 -7.57 4.34
C VAL A 120 -2.82 -6.39 3.71
N SER A 121 -2.56 -6.07 2.43
CA SER A 121 -3.23 -4.95 1.74
C SER A 121 -4.75 -5.15 1.62
N LYS A 122 -5.20 -6.38 1.41
CA LYS A 122 -6.63 -6.74 1.37
C LYS A 122 -7.30 -6.53 2.72
N GLU A 123 -6.68 -7.00 3.79
CA GLU A 123 -7.23 -6.87 5.13
C GLU A 123 -7.21 -5.43 5.64
N VAL A 124 -6.18 -4.64 5.31
CA VAL A 124 -6.14 -3.19 5.51
C VAL A 124 -7.36 -2.51 4.86
N ALA A 125 -7.64 -2.84 3.61
CA ALA A 125 -8.78 -2.27 2.88
C ALA A 125 -10.12 -2.67 3.51
N ILE A 126 -10.27 -3.93 3.92
CA ILE A 126 -11.46 -4.42 4.64
C ILE A 126 -11.64 -3.67 5.96
N GLY A 127 -10.58 -3.51 6.75
CA GLY A 127 -10.63 -2.75 8.01
C GLY A 127 -11.09 -1.30 7.80
N ALA A 128 -10.53 -0.63 6.78
CA ALA A 128 -10.94 0.72 6.40
C ALA A 128 -12.42 0.79 6.02
N GLN A 129 -12.90 -0.12 5.17
CA GLN A 129 -14.30 -0.15 4.74
C GLN A 129 -15.25 -0.40 5.91
N MET A 130 -14.96 -1.37 6.77
CA MET A 130 -15.78 -1.66 7.97
C MET A 130 -15.91 -0.44 8.88
N LYS A 131 -14.79 0.26 9.14
CA LYS A 131 -14.83 1.44 10.00
C LYS A 131 -15.54 2.62 9.33
N ALA A 132 -15.39 2.79 8.02
CA ALA A 132 -16.05 3.86 7.25
C ALA A 132 -17.59 3.75 7.19
N GLU A 133 -18.17 2.57 7.52
CA GLU A 133 -19.63 2.43 7.68
C GLU A 133 -20.13 3.07 8.97
N THR A 134 -19.28 3.19 9.99
CA THR A 134 -19.65 3.69 11.33
C THR A 134 -19.02 5.03 11.68
N SER A 135 -17.98 5.47 10.96
CA SER A 135 -17.28 6.73 11.20
C SER A 135 -17.03 7.50 9.91
N LYS A 136 -17.16 8.82 10.00
CA LYS A 136 -16.79 9.77 8.95
C LYS A 136 -15.39 10.36 9.17
N ASP A 137 -14.75 10.03 10.29
CA ASP A 137 -13.40 10.48 10.60
C ASP A 137 -12.37 9.61 9.88
N ILE A 138 -11.61 10.24 8.99
CA ILE A 138 -10.58 9.55 8.22
C ILE A 138 -9.43 9.01 9.11
N ILE A 139 -9.18 9.65 10.26
CA ILE A 139 -8.14 9.21 11.19
C ILE A 139 -8.56 7.89 11.80
N GLU A 140 -9.79 7.79 12.32
CA GLU A 140 -10.31 6.53 12.87
C GLU A 140 -10.33 5.40 11.82
N VAL A 141 -10.64 5.73 10.56
CA VAL A 141 -10.63 4.74 9.47
C VAL A 141 -9.22 4.25 9.19
N LEU A 142 -8.23 5.14 9.18
CA LEU A 142 -6.82 4.79 8.99
C LEU A 142 -6.26 3.97 10.16
N GLU A 143 -6.59 4.33 11.40
CA GLU A 143 -6.18 3.58 12.59
C GLU A 143 -6.72 2.15 12.55
N CYS A 144 -8.01 1.97 12.27
CA CYS A 144 -8.61 0.65 12.12
C CYS A 144 -7.97 -0.17 10.98
N ALA A 145 -7.65 0.49 9.86
CA ALA A 145 -6.97 -0.13 8.74
C ALA A 145 -5.56 -0.64 9.12
N VAL A 146 -4.79 0.19 9.84
CA VAL A 146 -3.44 -0.15 10.32
C VAL A 146 -3.50 -1.28 11.34
N ASP A 147 -4.42 -1.21 12.30
CA ASP A 147 -4.58 -2.26 13.32
C ASP A 147 -4.91 -3.60 12.69
N ARG A 148 -5.83 -3.62 11.73
CA ARG A 148 -6.17 -4.85 11.00
C ARG A 148 -4.99 -5.37 10.18
N GLY A 149 -4.23 -4.49 9.56
CA GLY A 149 -2.98 -4.83 8.88
C GLY A 149 -1.97 -5.49 9.82
N ASN A 150 -1.77 -4.92 11.01
CA ASN A 150 -0.86 -5.46 12.02
C ASN A 150 -1.30 -6.83 12.54
N ILE A 151 -2.60 -7.03 12.79
CA ILE A 151 -3.16 -8.32 13.18
C ILE A 151 -2.90 -9.36 12.09
N THR A 152 -3.15 -9.00 10.83
CA THR A 152 -2.96 -9.89 9.69
C THR A 152 -1.48 -10.22 9.48
N LEU A 153 -0.60 -9.22 9.59
CA LEU A 153 0.85 -9.42 9.47
C LEU A 153 1.37 -10.47 10.44
N LYS A 154 0.91 -10.47 11.69
CA LYS A 154 1.29 -11.47 12.69
C LYS A 154 0.82 -12.89 12.35
N ARG A 155 -0.19 -13.01 11.50
CA ARG A 155 -0.76 -14.31 11.07
C ARG A 155 -0.22 -14.79 9.73
N THR A 156 0.59 -14.00 9.04
CA THR A 156 1.16 -14.41 7.74
C THR A 156 1.98 -15.69 7.82
N PRO A 157 2.76 -16.00 8.89
CA PRO A 157 3.45 -17.28 9.00
C PRO A 157 2.53 -18.51 9.04
N GLU A 158 1.27 -18.34 9.51
CA GLU A 158 0.27 -19.42 9.50
C GLU A 158 -0.25 -19.71 8.07
N MET A 159 -0.17 -18.73 7.18
CA MET A 159 -0.70 -18.78 5.81
C MET A 159 0.38 -19.17 4.79
N LEU A 160 1.62 -18.81 5.06
CA LEU A 160 2.77 -19.06 4.19
C LEU A 160 3.89 -19.72 5.00
N PRO A 161 4.03 -21.05 4.90
CA PRO A 161 5.02 -21.81 5.69
C PRO A 161 6.49 -21.42 5.44
N ALA A 162 6.77 -20.61 4.41
CA ALA A 162 8.12 -20.09 4.15
C ALA A 162 8.52 -18.95 5.09
N LEU A 163 7.57 -18.36 5.81
CA LEU A 163 7.80 -17.32 6.81
C LEU A 163 8.00 -17.95 8.19
#